data_964774df96fab8b4cde0c7b316dcbd4d
#
_entry.id   964774df96fab8b4cde0c7b316dcbd4d
#
_cell.length_a   1.000
_cell.length_b   1.000
_cell.length_c   1.000
_cell.angle_alpha   90.00
_cell.angle_beta   90.00
_cell.angle_gamma   90.00
#
_symmetry.space_group_name_H-M   'P 1'
#
loop_
_entity.id
_entity.type
_entity.pdbx_description
1 polymer ?
#
loop_
_entity_poly.entity_id
_entity_poly.type
_entity_poly.pdbx_seq_one_letter_code
_entity_poly.pdbx_strand_id
1 'polypeptide(L)'
;MDTKTGPGATDSARDEWYCLGAPGEMPEGRSSTRLLGMSLTVERAGGRVAVTAEGRALQVQEQYGCLWASLGTPARPLVDIAEAAEPDRRHVPCGAVTVRASGLRIVENFLDMAHFPFVHTDILGAEPHTEVTQYACEIRRDVDEVWATECRFPQPRAALSAAGAIETDYIYRVANPMAVILYKTCPLAPGRWDVICLFVQPLAPDLCRAHPVMYLIDDGAAQRDLIHFQQVIFLQDRIILENQRPRLLPLEPRTETPTRADASSIAYRRWLKEKGYTYGTTAGVAA
;
A
#
# COMPACT_ATOMS: atom_id res chain seq x y z
N MET A 1 -20.76 33.49 -7.72
CA MET A 1 -20.23 32.90 -6.48
C MET A 1 -19.36 31.73 -6.92
N ASP A 2 -18.06 32.01 -7.03
CA ASP A 2 -17.10 31.00 -7.49
C ASP A 2 -16.93 29.92 -6.45
N THR A 3 -17.34 28.72 -6.76
CA THR A 3 -16.99 27.53 -6.00
C THR A 3 -15.49 27.29 -6.20
N LYS A 4 -14.68 27.70 -5.24
CA LYS A 4 -13.27 27.31 -5.16
C LYS A 4 -13.22 25.78 -5.11
N THR A 5 -12.90 25.17 -6.24
CA THR A 5 -12.42 23.80 -6.30
C THR A 5 -11.21 23.71 -5.36
N GLY A 6 -11.26 22.83 -4.38
CA GLY A 6 -10.10 22.53 -3.54
C GLY A 6 -8.89 22.12 -4.40
N PRO A 7 -7.67 22.05 -3.80
CA PRO A 7 -6.45 21.77 -4.55
C PRO A 7 -6.66 20.51 -5.39
N GLY A 8 -6.79 20.68 -6.70
CA GLY A 8 -7.15 19.62 -7.63
C GLY A 8 -6.06 18.55 -7.67
N ALA A 9 -6.44 17.27 -7.67
CA ALA A 9 -5.54 16.20 -8.05
C ALA A 9 -4.96 16.54 -9.43
N THR A 10 -3.66 16.35 -9.59
CA THR A 10 -3.02 16.48 -10.90
C THR A 10 -3.60 15.43 -11.85
N ASP A 11 -3.51 15.65 -13.14
CA ASP A 11 -4.00 14.69 -14.13
C ASP A 11 -3.36 13.32 -13.96
N SER A 12 -2.07 13.27 -13.57
CA SER A 12 -1.34 12.04 -13.31
C SER A 12 -1.95 11.23 -12.15
N ALA A 13 -2.42 11.87 -11.07
CA ALA A 13 -3.10 11.18 -9.99
C ALA A 13 -4.49 10.67 -10.43
N ARG A 14 -5.20 11.41 -11.29
CA ARG A 14 -6.51 10.99 -11.77
C ARG A 14 -6.47 9.76 -12.68
N ASP A 15 -5.34 9.56 -13.34
CA ASP A 15 -5.12 8.50 -14.33
C ASP A 15 -4.47 7.23 -13.72
N GLU A 16 -4.55 7.06 -12.41
CA GLU A 16 -4.09 5.85 -11.72
C GLU A 16 -5.28 5.00 -11.25
N TRP A 17 -5.00 3.70 -11.01
CA TRP A 17 -5.96 2.78 -10.38
C TRP A 17 -5.87 2.86 -8.87
N TYR A 18 -7.03 2.91 -8.20
CA TYR A 18 -7.14 2.92 -6.74
C TYR A 18 -8.09 1.85 -6.24
N CYS A 19 -7.67 1.14 -5.20
CA CYS A 19 -8.54 0.23 -4.47
C CYS A 19 -9.58 1.02 -3.66
N LEU A 20 -10.86 0.68 -3.80
CA LEU A 20 -11.95 1.25 -3.01
C LEU A 20 -12.39 0.32 -1.87
N GLY A 21 -11.81 -0.87 -1.77
CA GLY A 21 -12.12 -1.88 -0.76
C GLY A 21 -12.70 -3.16 -1.35
N ALA A 22 -12.99 -4.12 -0.48
CA ALA A 22 -13.55 -5.40 -0.90
C ALA A 22 -15.05 -5.25 -1.24
N PRO A 23 -15.51 -5.72 -2.41
CA PRO A 23 -16.93 -5.64 -2.78
C PRO A 23 -17.85 -6.28 -1.75
N GLY A 24 -17.42 -7.38 -1.10
CA GLY A 24 -18.19 -8.07 -0.08
C GLY A 24 -18.41 -7.28 1.21
N GLU A 25 -17.58 -6.27 1.49
CA GLU A 25 -17.72 -5.36 2.65
C GLU A 25 -18.59 -4.13 2.33
N MET A 26 -18.90 -3.91 1.05
CA MET A 26 -19.75 -2.80 0.63
C MET A 26 -21.23 -3.18 0.84
N PRO A 27 -22.06 -2.29 1.40
CA PRO A 27 -23.48 -2.56 1.59
C PRO A 27 -24.20 -2.75 0.24
N GLU A 28 -25.24 -3.60 0.23
CA GLU A 28 -26.16 -3.65 -0.91
C GLU A 28 -26.91 -2.31 -1.07
N GLY A 29 -27.20 -1.96 -2.32
CA GLY A 29 -27.80 -0.68 -2.67
C GLY A 29 -26.76 0.41 -2.84
N ARG A 30 -27.13 1.63 -2.46
CA ARG A 30 -26.34 2.84 -2.69
C ARG A 30 -25.54 3.23 -1.45
N SER A 31 -24.26 3.41 -1.63
CA SER A 31 -23.34 3.92 -0.61
C SER A 31 -22.43 5.01 -1.18
N SER A 32 -21.64 5.65 -0.33
CA SER A 32 -20.71 6.69 -0.75
C SER A 32 -19.33 6.49 -0.17
N THR A 33 -18.32 6.89 -0.93
CA THR A 33 -16.93 6.96 -0.48
C THR A 33 -16.25 8.20 -1.10
N ARG A 34 -14.95 8.34 -0.93
CA ARG A 34 -14.17 9.41 -1.56
C ARG A 34 -12.95 8.83 -2.27
N LEU A 35 -12.53 9.49 -3.32
CA LEU A 35 -11.27 9.22 -4.00
C LEU A 35 -10.65 10.54 -4.43
N LEU A 36 -9.40 10.80 -4.04
CA LEU A 36 -8.67 12.04 -4.32
C LEU A 36 -9.48 13.29 -3.93
N GLY A 37 -10.20 13.23 -2.81
CA GLY A 37 -11.07 14.31 -2.33
C GLY A 37 -12.45 14.37 -2.98
N MET A 38 -12.67 13.72 -4.11
CA MET A 38 -13.97 13.67 -4.82
C MET A 38 -14.93 12.68 -4.18
N SER A 39 -16.18 13.05 -4.06
CA SER A 39 -17.24 12.15 -3.60
C SER A 39 -17.62 11.15 -4.69
N LEU A 40 -17.64 9.87 -4.34
CA LEU A 40 -18.08 8.79 -5.21
C LEU A 40 -19.38 8.20 -4.68
N THR A 41 -20.27 7.85 -5.60
CA THR A 41 -21.41 6.97 -5.30
C THR A 41 -21.05 5.57 -5.79
N VAL A 42 -21.19 4.60 -4.89
CA VAL A 42 -21.05 3.17 -5.18
C VAL A 42 -22.44 2.54 -5.13
N GLU A 43 -22.85 1.89 -6.18
CA GLU A 43 -24.12 1.18 -6.26
C GLU A 43 -23.86 -0.31 -6.48
N ARG A 44 -24.33 -1.13 -5.54
CA ARG A 44 -24.17 -2.58 -5.59
C ARG A 44 -25.54 -3.23 -5.74
N ALA A 45 -25.72 -4.00 -6.80
CA ALA A 45 -26.98 -4.70 -7.05
C ALA A 45 -26.72 -6.02 -7.78
N GLY A 46 -27.23 -7.12 -7.23
CA GLY A 46 -27.16 -8.43 -7.87
C GLY A 46 -25.74 -8.89 -8.22
N GLY A 47 -24.78 -8.60 -7.36
CA GLY A 47 -23.37 -8.97 -7.54
C GLY A 47 -22.59 -8.04 -8.51
N ARG A 48 -23.22 -7.01 -9.05
CA ARG A 48 -22.55 -6.01 -9.88
C ARG A 48 -22.30 -4.75 -9.06
N VAL A 49 -21.17 -4.09 -9.33
CA VAL A 49 -20.82 -2.82 -8.71
C VAL A 49 -20.63 -1.76 -9.80
N ALA A 50 -21.28 -0.62 -9.62
CA ALA A 50 -21.08 0.57 -10.43
C ALA A 50 -20.58 1.71 -9.53
N VAL A 51 -19.65 2.52 -10.05
CA VAL A 51 -19.12 3.68 -9.34
C VAL A 51 -19.31 4.91 -10.20
N THR A 52 -19.83 5.99 -9.61
CA THR A 52 -20.00 7.27 -10.29
C THR A 52 -19.36 8.39 -9.48
N ALA A 53 -18.83 9.38 -10.19
CA ALA A 53 -18.38 10.66 -9.64
C ALA A 53 -19.11 11.78 -10.40
N GLU A 54 -19.76 12.69 -9.66
CA GLU A 54 -20.50 13.81 -10.26
C GLU A 54 -21.45 13.38 -11.39
N GLY A 55 -22.11 12.22 -11.23
CA GLY A 55 -23.04 11.64 -12.20
C GLY A 55 -22.39 10.93 -13.40
N ARG A 56 -21.05 10.93 -13.53
CA ARG A 56 -20.32 10.23 -14.57
C ARG A 56 -19.88 8.85 -14.07
N ALA A 57 -20.14 7.81 -14.87
CA ALA A 57 -19.62 6.47 -14.59
C ALA A 57 -18.09 6.44 -14.68
N LEU A 58 -17.45 5.78 -13.73
CA LEU A 58 -16.02 5.55 -13.70
C LEU A 58 -15.65 4.19 -14.31
N GLN A 59 -14.41 4.08 -14.77
CA GLN A 59 -13.83 2.78 -15.07
C GLN A 59 -13.63 2.01 -13.75
N VAL A 60 -14.14 0.79 -13.71
CA VAL A 60 -14.01 -0.10 -12.54
C VAL A 60 -13.56 -1.49 -12.95
N GLN A 61 -12.83 -2.15 -12.07
CA GLN A 61 -12.41 -3.55 -12.20
C GLN A 61 -12.54 -4.23 -10.84
N GLU A 62 -12.93 -5.50 -10.83
CA GLU A 62 -12.87 -6.34 -9.63
C GLU A 62 -11.71 -7.32 -9.80
N GLN A 63 -10.68 -7.16 -9.00
CA GLN A 63 -9.50 -8.02 -9.01
C GLN A 63 -8.85 -8.05 -7.63
N TYR A 64 -8.19 -9.13 -7.28
CA TYR A 64 -7.50 -9.28 -5.98
C TYR A 64 -8.42 -9.15 -4.77
N GLY A 65 -9.71 -9.51 -4.93
CA GLY A 65 -10.72 -9.34 -3.89
C GLY A 65 -11.09 -7.88 -3.60
N CYS A 66 -10.68 -6.95 -4.46
CA CYS A 66 -10.91 -5.51 -4.32
C CYS A 66 -11.64 -4.96 -5.54
N LEU A 67 -12.44 -3.93 -5.30
CA LEU A 67 -12.97 -3.05 -6.32
C LEU A 67 -11.94 -1.94 -6.59
N TRP A 68 -11.57 -1.78 -7.84
CA TRP A 68 -10.66 -0.74 -8.32
C TRP A 68 -11.41 0.27 -9.17
N ALA A 69 -11.04 1.54 -9.04
CA ALA A 69 -11.59 2.60 -9.85
C ALA A 69 -10.51 3.63 -10.24
N SER A 70 -10.75 4.33 -11.34
CA SER A 70 -9.97 5.49 -11.77
C SER A 70 -10.86 6.68 -12.02
N LEU A 71 -10.41 7.89 -11.67
CA LEU A 71 -11.11 9.14 -11.97
C LEU A 71 -10.86 9.62 -13.40
N GLY A 72 -9.78 9.16 -14.01
CA GLY A 72 -9.38 9.51 -15.38
C GLY A 72 -9.27 8.29 -16.27
N THR A 73 -8.25 8.26 -17.12
CA THR A 73 -7.97 7.15 -18.04
C THR A 73 -6.60 6.57 -17.72
N PRO A 74 -6.53 5.45 -17.01
CA PRO A 74 -5.25 4.86 -16.65
C PRO A 74 -4.42 4.54 -17.89
N ALA A 75 -3.18 5.00 -17.90
CA ALA A 75 -2.25 4.73 -19.00
C ALA A 75 -1.77 3.26 -19.01
N ARG A 76 -1.98 2.55 -17.91
CA ARG A 76 -1.55 1.15 -17.73
C ARG A 76 -2.71 0.30 -17.20
N PRO A 77 -2.70 -1.00 -17.50
CA PRO A 77 -3.64 -1.93 -16.87
C PRO A 77 -3.40 -1.97 -15.35
N LEU A 78 -4.35 -2.53 -14.63
CA LEU A 78 -4.15 -2.84 -13.22
C LEU A 78 -2.93 -3.75 -13.06
N VAL A 79 -2.19 -3.53 -11.96
CA VAL A 79 -1.00 -4.34 -11.64
C VAL A 79 -1.29 -5.84 -11.72
N ASP A 80 -0.37 -6.58 -12.32
CA ASP A 80 -0.42 -8.05 -12.32
C ASP A 80 0.30 -8.61 -11.08
N ILE A 81 -0.38 -9.51 -10.37
CA ILE A 81 0.13 -10.26 -9.22
C ILE A 81 -0.06 -11.74 -9.56
N ALA A 82 0.96 -12.32 -10.17
CA ALA A 82 0.91 -13.69 -10.68
C ALA A 82 0.56 -14.71 -9.59
N GLU A 83 1.07 -14.50 -8.39
CA GLU A 83 0.85 -15.37 -7.22
C GLU A 83 -0.62 -15.42 -6.79
N ALA A 84 -1.41 -14.40 -7.10
CA ALA A 84 -2.84 -14.38 -6.79
C ALA A 84 -3.64 -15.45 -7.57
N ALA A 85 -3.08 -15.96 -8.66
CA ALA A 85 -3.69 -17.03 -9.48
C ALA A 85 -3.21 -18.44 -9.09
N GLU A 86 -2.24 -18.57 -8.19
CA GLU A 86 -1.76 -19.86 -7.74
C GLU A 86 -2.79 -20.56 -6.84
N PRO A 87 -3.23 -21.80 -7.17
CA PRO A 87 -4.37 -22.44 -6.52
C PRO A 87 -4.11 -22.90 -5.08
N ASP A 88 -2.86 -23.01 -4.68
CA ASP A 88 -2.45 -23.40 -3.33
C ASP A 88 -2.23 -22.21 -2.38
N ARG A 89 -2.60 -21.00 -2.80
CA ARG A 89 -2.51 -19.82 -1.95
C ARG A 89 -3.84 -19.48 -1.31
N ARG A 90 -3.76 -19.13 -0.05
CA ARG A 90 -4.88 -18.50 0.66
C ARG A 90 -4.91 -17.02 0.35
N HIS A 91 -6.05 -16.56 -0.15
CA HIS A 91 -6.37 -15.15 -0.23
C HIS A 91 -6.95 -14.68 1.11
N VAL A 92 -6.28 -13.72 1.76
CA VAL A 92 -6.64 -13.21 3.08
C VAL A 92 -6.78 -11.68 3.01
N PRO A 93 -7.97 -11.16 2.72
CA PRO A 93 -8.26 -9.74 2.89
C PRO A 93 -8.30 -9.40 4.38
N CYS A 94 -7.56 -8.37 4.79
CA CYS A 94 -7.37 -8.04 6.21
C CYS A 94 -8.27 -6.90 6.70
N GLY A 95 -9.29 -6.53 5.91
CA GLY A 95 -10.15 -5.39 6.20
C GLY A 95 -9.49 -4.05 5.86
N ALA A 96 -10.16 -2.97 6.22
CA ALA A 96 -9.70 -1.62 5.90
C ALA A 96 -9.39 -0.82 7.16
N VAL A 97 -8.27 -0.08 7.16
CA VAL A 97 -7.87 0.79 8.27
C VAL A 97 -7.76 2.24 7.77
N THR A 98 -8.49 3.14 8.42
CA THR A 98 -8.40 4.57 8.14
C THR A 98 -7.21 5.17 8.88
N VAL A 99 -6.40 5.98 8.16
CA VAL A 99 -5.18 6.62 8.68
C VAL A 99 -5.18 8.10 8.33
N ARG A 100 -4.88 8.95 9.32
CA ARG A 100 -4.77 10.41 9.15
C ARG A 100 -3.34 10.82 8.74
N ALA A 101 -2.97 10.39 7.55
CA ALA A 101 -1.71 10.72 6.89
C ALA A 101 -1.94 10.65 5.37
N SER A 102 -1.01 11.17 4.59
CA SER A 102 -0.98 10.93 3.15
C SER A 102 -0.84 9.44 2.85
N GLY A 103 -1.56 8.95 1.84
CA GLY A 103 -1.40 7.58 1.39
C GLY A 103 0.02 7.27 0.91
N LEU A 104 0.73 8.28 0.41
CA LEU A 104 2.15 8.14 0.01
C LEU A 104 3.05 7.87 1.22
N ARG A 105 2.72 8.41 2.41
CA ARG A 105 3.43 8.09 3.66
C ARG A 105 3.23 6.65 4.09
N ILE A 106 2.04 6.08 3.83
CA ILE A 106 1.79 4.66 4.11
C ILE A 106 2.64 3.77 3.21
N VAL A 107 2.70 4.09 1.91
CA VAL A 107 3.56 3.34 0.97
C VAL A 107 5.03 3.47 1.37
N GLU A 108 5.49 4.66 1.73
CA GLU A 108 6.86 4.89 2.19
C GLU A 108 7.18 4.10 3.48
N ASN A 109 6.29 4.10 4.48
CA ASN A 109 6.45 3.32 5.69
C ASN A 109 6.52 1.81 5.39
N PHE A 110 5.70 1.32 4.46
CA PHE A 110 5.74 -0.08 4.05
C PHE A 110 7.07 -0.48 3.37
N LEU A 111 7.78 0.46 2.77
CA LEU A 111 9.10 0.25 2.15
C LEU A 111 10.26 0.30 3.14
N ASP A 112 10.03 0.78 4.36
CA ASP A 112 11.05 0.96 5.38
C ASP A 112 11.23 -0.30 6.23
N MET A 113 12.46 -0.79 6.33
CA MET A 113 12.83 -1.88 7.23
C MET A 113 13.46 -1.38 8.54
N ALA A 114 13.92 -0.14 8.58
CA ALA A 114 14.66 0.38 9.74
C ALA A 114 13.79 0.52 11.00
N HIS A 115 12.48 0.68 10.83
CA HIS A 115 11.56 0.77 11.97
C HIS A 115 11.20 -0.58 12.61
N PHE A 116 11.49 -1.71 11.95
CA PHE A 116 11.07 -3.04 12.41
C PHE A 116 11.47 -3.35 13.87
N PRO A 117 12.71 -3.15 14.31
CA PRO A 117 13.11 -3.49 15.68
C PRO A 117 12.48 -2.57 16.73
N PHE A 118 12.01 -1.39 16.34
CA PHE A 118 11.52 -0.36 17.26
C PHE A 118 9.99 -0.28 17.31
N VAL A 119 9.34 -0.41 16.15
CA VAL A 119 7.86 -0.31 16.02
C VAL A 119 7.23 -1.70 16.14
N HIS A 120 7.87 -2.72 15.56
CA HIS A 120 7.39 -4.11 15.55
C HIS A 120 8.30 -5.03 16.36
N THR A 121 8.74 -4.57 17.53
CA THR A 121 9.63 -5.31 18.42
C THR A 121 9.09 -6.71 18.69
N ASP A 122 9.97 -7.71 18.64
CA ASP A 122 9.69 -9.14 18.83
C ASP A 122 8.76 -9.76 17.76
N ILE A 123 8.40 -9.00 16.72
CA ILE A 123 7.64 -9.50 15.57
C ILE A 123 8.50 -9.44 14.30
N LEU A 124 8.75 -8.22 13.78
CA LEU A 124 9.51 -8.04 12.54
C LEU A 124 10.99 -7.73 12.77
N GLY A 125 11.36 -7.37 13.98
CA GLY A 125 12.74 -7.11 14.36
C GLY A 125 12.91 -7.10 15.87
N ALA A 126 14.15 -7.15 16.34
CA ALA A 126 14.50 -7.04 17.76
C ALA A 126 15.97 -6.65 17.93
N GLU A 127 16.30 -6.01 19.05
CA GLU A 127 17.69 -5.82 19.46
C GLU A 127 18.40 -7.18 19.67
N PRO A 128 19.70 -7.28 19.37
CA PRO A 128 20.62 -6.21 18.91
C PRO A 128 20.63 -5.99 17.39
N HIS A 129 19.76 -6.62 16.62
CA HIS A 129 19.72 -6.59 15.16
C HIS A 129 18.87 -5.41 14.68
N THR A 130 19.46 -4.21 14.71
CA THR A 130 18.77 -2.95 14.37
C THR A 130 19.24 -2.30 13.07
N GLU A 131 20.28 -2.84 12.45
CA GLU A 131 20.83 -2.27 11.22
C GLU A 131 20.23 -2.93 9.98
N VAL A 132 19.84 -2.10 9.01
CA VAL A 132 19.43 -2.55 7.68
C VAL A 132 20.68 -2.78 6.84
N THR A 133 20.86 -4.00 6.35
CA THR A 133 21.92 -4.32 5.40
C THR A 133 21.72 -3.60 4.07
N GLN A 134 22.81 -3.41 3.32
CA GLN A 134 22.70 -2.81 1.99
C GLN A 134 21.83 -3.69 1.08
N TYR A 135 20.93 -3.07 0.34
CA TYR A 135 20.04 -3.70 -0.62
C TYR A 135 20.04 -2.93 -1.94
N ALA A 136 19.57 -3.56 -3.02
CA ALA A 136 19.45 -2.94 -4.33
C ALA A 136 18.10 -2.23 -4.48
N CYS A 137 18.09 -1.06 -5.12
CA CYS A 137 16.87 -0.33 -5.42
C CYS A 137 16.93 0.30 -6.80
N GLU A 138 15.88 0.13 -7.60
CA GLU A 138 15.81 0.61 -8.97
C GLU A 138 14.42 1.13 -9.34
N ILE A 139 14.39 2.08 -10.27
CA ILE A 139 13.17 2.49 -10.96
C ILE A 139 13.17 1.78 -12.32
N ARG A 140 12.30 0.79 -12.47
CA ARG A 140 12.13 0.05 -13.73
C ARG A 140 11.23 0.85 -14.66
N ARG A 141 11.83 1.52 -15.62
CA ARG A 141 11.13 2.47 -16.49
C ARG A 141 10.29 1.81 -17.57
N ASP A 142 10.60 0.58 -17.94
CA ASP A 142 9.86 -0.26 -18.89
C ASP A 142 8.47 -0.63 -18.36
N VAL A 143 8.38 -0.89 -17.06
CA VAL A 143 7.13 -1.20 -16.34
C VAL A 143 6.64 -0.05 -15.46
N ASP A 144 7.38 1.06 -15.38
CA ASP A 144 7.09 2.23 -14.56
C ASP A 144 6.79 1.90 -13.09
N GLU A 145 7.70 1.16 -12.47
CA GLU A 145 7.60 0.66 -11.09
C GLU A 145 8.90 0.93 -10.32
N VAL A 146 8.80 0.96 -8.99
CA VAL A 146 9.97 0.97 -8.11
C VAL A 146 10.14 -0.40 -7.49
N TRP A 147 11.36 -0.92 -7.54
CA TRP A 147 11.71 -2.22 -6.98
C TRP A 147 12.86 -2.08 -6.00
N ALA A 148 12.74 -2.73 -4.83
CA ALA A 148 13.85 -2.96 -3.91
C ALA A 148 14.04 -4.47 -3.78
N THR A 149 15.26 -4.93 -4.04
CA THR A 149 15.63 -6.36 -4.07
C THR A 149 16.84 -6.61 -3.19
N GLU A 150 17.13 -7.88 -2.94
CA GLU A 150 18.21 -8.28 -2.02
C GLU A 150 18.04 -7.73 -0.59
N CYS A 151 16.80 -7.38 -0.22
CA CYS A 151 16.48 -6.91 1.11
C CYS A 151 16.48 -8.10 2.07
N ARG A 152 17.09 -7.92 3.25
CA ARG A 152 17.16 -8.94 4.30
C ARG A 152 16.98 -8.32 5.66
N PHE A 153 16.27 -9.05 6.51
CA PHE A 153 16.14 -8.68 7.90
C PHE A 153 15.90 -9.90 8.79
N PRO A 154 16.59 -10.02 9.95
CA PRO A 154 16.32 -11.08 10.90
C PRO A 154 14.99 -10.84 11.60
N GLN A 155 14.00 -11.71 11.35
CA GLN A 155 12.68 -11.63 11.97
C GLN A 155 12.56 -12.60 13.14
N PRO A 156 12.21 -12.12 14.33
CA PRO A 156 11.90 -12.99 15.47
C PRO A 156 10.70 -13.89 15.17
N ARG A 157 9.70 -13.38 14.41
CA ARG A 157 8.47 -14.10 14.09
C ARG A 157 8.06 -13.85 12.63
N ALA A 158 8.67 -14.59 11.72
CA ALA A 158 8.45 -14.41 10.27
C ALA A 158 7.03 -14.78 9.79
N ALA A 159 6.32 -15.65 10.53
CA ALA A 159 4.93 -16.03 10.28
C ALA A 159 4.25 -16.37 11.61
N LEU A 160 2.91 -16.45 11.59
CA LEU A 160 2.13 -16.82 12.78
C LEU A 160 2.55 -18.21 13.30
N SER A 161 2.84 -19.14 12.40
CA SER A 161 3.27 -20.52 12.67
C SER A 161 4.79 -20.69 12.81
N ALA A 162 5.60 -19.65 12.66
CA ALA A 162 7.05 -19.76 12.73
C ALA A 162 7.51 -20.19 14.13
N ALA A 163 8.31 -21.26 14.19
CA ALA A 163 8.80 -21.83 15.44
C ALA A 163 9.98 -21.04 16.07
N GLY A 164 10.52 -20.03 15.37
CA GLY A 164 11.65 -19.23 15.85
C GLY A 164 12.06 -18.15 14.87
N ALA A 165 13.11 -17.43 15.22
CA ALA A 165 13.67 -16.38 14.40
C ALA A 165 14.33 -16.95 13.12
N ILE A 166 14.11 -16.28 12.00
CA ILE A 166 14.76 -16.60 10.72
C ILE A 166 15.28 -15.32 10.06
N GLU A 167 16.33 -15.44 9.26
CA GLU A 167 16.65 -14.41 8.30
C GLU A 167 15.61 -14.46 7.17
N THR A 168 14.97 -13.35 6.91
CA THR A 168 13.89 -13.21 5.93
C THR A 168 14.39 -12.37 4.76
N ASP A 169 14.32 -12.91 3.56
CA ASP A 169 14.54 -12.16 2.33
C ASP A 169 13.24 -11.44 1.92
N TYR A 170 13.37 -10.26 1.32
CA TYR A 170 12.27 -9.44 0.85
C TYR A 170 12.53 -8.88 -0.55
N ILE A 171 11.44 -8.72 -1.29
CA ILE A 171 11.38 -7.91 -2.49
C ILE A 171 10.20 -6.96 -2.33
N TYR A 172 10.44 -5.66 -2.44
CA TYR A 172 9.38 -4.66 -2.48
C TYR A 172 9.15 -4.20 -3.92
N ARG A 173 7.90 -4.08 -4.31
CA ARG A 173 7.45 -3.62 -5.61
C ARG A 173 6.38 -2.55 -5.45
N VAL A 174 6.67 -1.32 -5.81
CA VAL A 174 5.67 -0.25 -5.92
C VAL A 174 5.14 -0.25 -7.33
N ALA A 175 3.92 -0.76 -7.50
CA ALA A 175 3.31 -0.98 -8.80
C ALA A 175 2.54 0.24 -9.32
N ASN A 176 2.02 1.06 -8.42
CA ASN A 176 1.53 2.42 -8.69
C ASN A 176 1.70 3.28 -7.43
N PRO A 177 1.48 4.60 -7.47
CA PRO A 177 1.73 5.47 -6.33
C PRO A 177 1.07 5.07 -5.02
N MET A 178 -0.03 4.32 -5.09
CA MET A 178 -0.85 3.92 -3.93
C MET A 178 -1.00 2.40 -3.79
N ALA A 179 -0.14 1.62 -4.49
CA ALA A 179 -0.15 0.16 -4.38
C ALA A 179 1.27 -0.39 -4.29
N VAL A 180 1.56 -1.04 -3.20
CA VAL A 180 2.85 -1.68 -2.93
C VAL A 180 2.66 -3.16 -2.59
N ILE A 181 3.58 -3.98 -3.06
CA ILE A 181 3.58 -5.43 -2.91
C ILE A 181 4.90 -5.83 -2.27
N LEU A 182 4.82 -6.65 -1.26
CA LEU A 182 5.94 -7.28 -0.59
C LEU A 182 5.92 -8.77 -0.89
N TYR A 183 7.01 -9.26 -1.40
CA TYR A 183 7.33 -10.69 -1.47
C TYR A 183 8.31 -10.98 -0.33
N LYS A 184 7.99 -11.93 0.52
CA LYS A 184 8.84 -12.32 1.64
C LYS A 184 9.03 -13.83 1.67
N THR A 185 10.15 -14.29 2.22
CA THR A 185 10.43 -15.72 2.43
C THR A 185 9.22 -16.40 3.06
N CYS A 186 8.73 -17.47 2.41
CA CYS A 186 7.71 -18.33 3.01
C CYS A 186 8.38 -19.40 3.87
N PRO A 187 8.16 -19.42 5.20
CA PRO A 187 8.77 -20.41 6.06
C PRO A 187 8.34 -21.86 5.77
N LEU A 188 7.14 -22.03 5.20
CA LEU A 188 6.54 -23.35 4.93
C LEU A 188 6.91 -23.91 3.55
N ALA A 189 7.37 -23.08 2.62
CA ALA A 189 7.70 -23.48 1.27
C ALA A 189 9.03 -22.87 0.82
N PRO A 190 10.18 -23.50 1.11
CA PRO A 190 11.49 -23.01 0.69
C PRO A 190 11.55 -22.69 -0.81
N GLY A 191 12.09 -21.53 -1.16
CA GLY A 191 12.19 -21.05 -2.54
C GLY A 191 10.90 -20.42 -3.09
N ARG A 192 9.84 -20.30 -2.30
CA ARG A 192 8.62 -19.57 -2.64
C ARG A 192 8.44 -18.35 -1.73
N TRP A 193 7.58 -17.45 -2.15
CA TRP A 193 7.31 -16.20 -1.47
C TRP A 193 5.89 -16.17 -0.90
N ASP A 194 5.72 -15.70 0.32
CA ASP A 194 4.45 -15.12 0.76
C ASP A 194 4.32 -13.73 0.16
N VAL A 195 3.11 -13.35 -0.25
CA VAL A 195 2.86 -12.06 -0.87
C VAL A 195 1.91 -11.25 0.00
N ILE A 196 2.35 -10.04 0.35
CA ILE A 196 1.58 -9.08 1.14
C ILE A 196 1.42 -7.81 0.30
N CYS A 197 0.17 -7.48 -0.02
CA CYS A 197 -0.17 -6.29 -0.77
C CYS A 197 -0.73 -5.23 0.18
N LEU A 198 -0.38 -3.99 -0.06
CA LEU A 198 -0.99 -2.86 0.60
C LEU A 198 -1.51 -1.90 -0.46
N PHE A 199 -2.84 -1.81 -0.55
CA PHE A 199 -3.53 -0.93 -1.47
C PHE A 199 -4.10 0.26 -0.69
N VAL A 200 -3.88 1.47 -1.17
CA VAL A 200 -4.25 2.69 -0.45
C VAL A 200 -5.28 3.47 -1.23
N GLN A 201 -6.40 3.78 -0.57
CA GLN A 201 -7.44 4.68 -1.06
C GLN A 201 -7.22 6.07 -0.47
N PRO A 202 -6.79 7.06 -1.24
CA PRO A 202 -6.68 8.44 -0.77
C PRO A 202 -8.07 9.08 -0.71
N LEU A 203 -8.58 9.33 0.50
CA LEU A 203 -9.86 9.99 0.75
C LEU A 203 -9.74 11.50 0.68
N ALA A 204 -8.60 12.03 1.17
CA ALA A 204 -8.18 13.42 1.12
C ALA A 204 -6.64 13.46 1.07
N PRO A 205 -5.99 14.60 0.86
CA PRO A 205 -4.53 14.66 0.78
C PRO A 205 -3.80 14.08 2.00
N ASP A 206 -4.39 14.19 3.19
CA ASP A 206 -3.85 13.73 4.48
C ASP A 206 -4.76 12.72 5.20
N LEU A 207 -5.69 12.11 4.48
CA LEU A 207 -6.58 11.08 5.01
C LEU A 207 -6.73 9.97 3.99
N CYS A 208 -6.49 8.74 4.40
CA CYS A 208 -6.60 7.58 3.51
C CYS A 208 -7.14 6.36 4.22
N ARG A 209 -7.45 5.35 3.44
CA ARG A 209 -7.83 4.03 3.91
C ARG A 209 -6.88 3.00 3.30
N ALA A 210 -6.23 2.24 4.14
CA ALA A 210 -5.33 1.16 3.76
C ALA A 210 -6.08 -0.16 3.73
N HIS A 211 -5.84 -0.96 2.70
CA HIS A 211 -6.44 -2.27 2.47
C HIS A 211 -5.33 -3.31 2.33
N PRO A 212 -4.88 -3.92 3.45
CA PRO A 212 -3.92 -5.01 3.38
C PRO A 212 -4.58 -6.28 2.85
N VAL A 213 -3.92 -6.95 1.92
CA VAL A 213 -4.34 -8.24 1.33
C VAL A 213 -3.16 -9.17 1.27
N MET A 214 -3.32 -10.41 1.69
CA MET A 214 -2.24 -11.40 1.67
C MET A 214 -2.58 -12.58 0.76
N TYR A 215 -1.55 -13.12 0.11
CA TYR A 215 -1.57 -14.38 -0.61
C TYR A 215 -0.51 -15.28 0.02
N LEU A 216 -0.94 -16.12 0.95
CA LEU A 216 -0.06 -16.95 1.75
C LEU A 216 -0.12 -18.40 1.30
N ILE A 217 1.00 -19.10 1.38
CA ILE A 217 0.97 -20.55 1.32
C ILE A 217 0.37 -21.04 2.62
N ASP A 218 -0.64 -21.92 2.52
CA ASP A 218 -1.46 -22.31 3.66
C ASP A 218 -0.62 -22.96 4.76
N ASP A 219 -0.70 -22.42 5.96
CA ASP A 219 -0.04 -22.91 7.17
C ASP A 219 -1.01 -23.62 8.14
N GLY A 220 -2.29 -23.79 7.75
CA GLY A 220 -3.34 -24.36 8.57
C GLY A 220 -3.86 -23.41 9.67
N ALA A 221 -3.36 -22.17 9.76
CA ALA A 221 -3.85 -21.20 10.73
C ALA A 221 -5.28 -20.76 10.43
N ALA A 222 -6.06 -20.41 11.47
CA ALA A 222 -7.38 -19.87 11.26
C ALA A 222 -7.29 -18.49 10.57
N GLN A 223 -8.16 -18.22 9.61
CA GLN A 223 -8.16 -16.96 8.86
C GLN A 223 -8.22 -15.73 9.77
N ARG A 224 -9.03 -15.78 10.83
CA ARG A 224 -9.13 -14.69 11.80
C ARG A 224 -7.79 -14.38 12.48
N ASP A 225 -6.96 -15.39 12.71
CA ASP A 225 -5.68 -15.24 13.41
C ASP A 225 -4.63 -14.63 12.47
N LEU A 226 -4.67 -14.98 11.18
CA LEU A 226 -3.87 -14.33 10.13
C LEU A 226 -4.25 -12.86 9.97
N ILE A 227 -5.56 -12.56 9.89
CA ILE A 227 -6.06 -11.19 9.84
C ILE A 227 -5.63 -10.40 11.06
N HIS A 228 -5.82 -10.96 12.26
CA HIS A 228 -5.44 -10.30 13.51
C HIS A 228 -3.93 -10.01 13.56
N PHE A 229 -3.10 -10.97 13.17
CA PHE A 229 -1.65 -10.78 13.14
C PHE A 229 -1.24 -9.63 12.23
N GLN A 230 -1.81 -9.57 11.01
CA GLN A 230 -1.53 -8.48 10.07
C GLN A 230 -2.06 -7.13 10.55
N GLN A 231 -3.26 -7.12 11.16
CA GLN A 231 -3.83 -5.90 11.72
C GLN A 231 -3.02 -5.36 12.90
N VAL A 232 -2.49 -6.21 13.77
CA VAL A 232 -1.62 -5.78 14.88
C VAL A 232 -0.40 -5.03 14.33
N ILE A 233 0.28 -5.59 13.33
CA ILE A 233 1.43 -4.95 12.69
C ILE A 233 1.02 -3.59 12.13
N PHE A 234 -0.02 -3.53 11.30
CA PHE A 234 -0.43 -2.28 10.65
C PHE A 234 -0.94 -1.22 11.64
N LEU A 235 -1.55 -1.62 12.77
CA LEU A 235 -1.98 -0.67 13.80
C LEU A 235 -0.80 -0.08 14.58
N GLN A 236 0.32 -0.80 14.70
CA GLN A 236 1.57 -0.24 15.23
C GLN A 236 2.12 0.84 14.29
N ASP A 237 2.11 0.60 12.98
CA ASP A 237 2.49 1.60 11.96
C ASP A 237 1.58 2.82 11.99
N ARG A 238 0.27 2.62 12.14
CA ARG A 238 -0.69 3.71 12.18
C ARG A 238 -0.36 4.76 13.24
N ILE A 239 0.09 4.35 14.41
CA ILE A 239 0.46 5.27 15.50
C ILE A 239 1.60 6.18 15.05
N ILE A 240 2.61 5.62 14.39
CA ILE A 240 3.76 6.38 13.88
C ILE A 240 3.35 7.30 12.73
N LEU A 241 2.61 6.79 11.77
CA LEU A 241 2.14 7.52 10.59
C LEU A 241 1.31 8.76 10.97
N GLU A 242 0.37 8.64 11.91
CA GLU A 242 -0.49 9.74 12.34
C GLU A 242 0.27 10.81 13.14
N ASN A 243 1.43 10.46 13.71
CA ASN A 243 2.31 11.37 14.45
C ASN A 243 3.45 11.97 13.61
N GLN A 244 3.70 11.45 12.41
CA GLN A 244 4.74 11.97 11.52
C GLN A 244 4.44 13.39 11.05
N ARG A 245 5.48 14.24 10.97
CA ARG A 245 5.39 15.62 10.49
C ARG A 245 6.44 15.89 9.41
N PRO A 246 6.05 16.46 8.26
CA PRO A 246 4.67 16.75 7.82
C PRO A 246 3.88 15.46 7.54
N ARG A 247 2.55 15.51 7.63
CA ARG A 247 1.66 14.39 7.28
C ARG A 247 1.66 14.09 5.80
N LEU A 248 1.87 15.10 4.97
CA LEU A 248 2.04 14.99 3.53
C LEU A 248 3.47 14.56 3.23
N LEU A 249 3.65 13.83 2.13
CA LEU A 249 4.98 13.37 1.72
C LEU A 249 5.78 14.53 1.11
N PRO A 250 6.93 14.95 1.68
CA PRO A 250 7.77 15.95 1.04
C PRO A 250 8.57 15.32 -0.10
N LEU A 251 8.48 15.92 -1.28
CA LEU A 251 9.31 15.56 -2.44
C LEU A 251 10.52 16.49 -2.59
N GLU A 252 10.59 17.59 -1.81
CA GLU A 252 11.68 18.52 -1.85
C GLU A 252 12.91 17.96 -1.12
N PRO A 253 14.09 18.04 -1.73
CA PRO A 253 15.33 17.60 -1.09
C PRO A 253 15.58 18.33 0.23
N ARG A 254 16.16 17.62 1.20
CA ARG A 254 16.54 18.16 2.51
C ARG A 254 15.39 18.59 3.46
N THR A 255 14.14 18.31 3.11
CA THR A 255 13.04 18.46 4.06
C THR A 255 13.16 17.44 5.20
N GLU A 256 13.66 16.28 4.87
CA GLU A 256 14.00 15.18 5.80
C GLU A 256 15.43 14.70 5.51
N THR A 257 16.08 14.12 6.51
CA THR A 257 17.46 13.62 6.38
C THR A 257 17.44 12.10 6.19
N PRO A 258 17.59 11.61 4.96
CA PRO A 258 17.59 10.18 4.70
C PRO A 258 18.92 9.54 5.16
N THR A 259 18.82 8.26 5.52
CA THR A 259 19.95 7.38 5.81
C THR A 259 20.17 6.39 4.67
N ARG A 260 21.16 5.49 4.79
CA ARG A 260 21.36 4.41 3.81
C ARG A 260 20.21 3.42 3.77
N ALA A 261 19.48 3.27 4.88
CA ALA A 261 18.32 2.40 4.97
C ALA A 261 17.14 2.89 4.12
N ASP A 262 17.09 4.20 3.79
CA ASP A 262 15.97 4.84 3.08
C ASP A 262 16.11 4.79 1.55
N ALA A 263 16.93 3.91 0.98
CA ALA A 263 17.15 3.86 -0.48
C ALA A 263 15.84 3.64 -1.27
N SER A 264 14.94 2.80 -0.78
CA SER A 264 13.61 2.55 -1.35
C SER A 264 12.71 3.78 -1.30
N SER A 265 12.69 4.48 -0.16
CA SER A 265 11.94 5.75 0.02
C SER A 265 12.46 6.84 -0.90
N ILE A 266 13.79 6.97 -1.04
CA ILE A 266 14.42 7.93 -1.96
C ILE A 266 14.02 7.62 -3.40
N ALA A 267 14.09 6.37 -3.83
CA ALA A 267 13.70 5.95 -5.17
C ALA A 267 12.21 6.21 -5.43
N TYR A 268 11.34 5.90 -4.46
CA TYR A 268 9.91 6.15 -4.54
C TYR A 268 9.60 7.65 -4.68
N ARG A 269 10.18 8.52 -3.85
CA ARG A 269 10.00 9.98 -3.94
C ARG A 269 10.49 10.53 -5.28
N ARG A 270 11.64 10.04 -5.76
CA ARG A 270 12.18 10.41 -7.07
C ARG A 270 11.24 10.00 -8.20
N TRP A 271 10.73 8.78 -8.18
CA TRP A 271 9.77 8.27 -9.15
C TRP A 271 8.46 9.07 -9.17
N LEU A 272 7.90 9.40 -8.00
CA LEU A 272 6.72 10.27 -7.89
C LEU A 272 6.96 11.65 -8.50
N LYS A 273 8.14 12.24 -8.26
CA LYS A 273 8.53 13.51 -8.84
C LYS A 273 8.65 13.43 -10.37
N GLU A 274 9.25 12.38 -10.89
CA GLU A 274 9.38 12.13 -12.34
C GLU A 274 8.01 11.94 -13.01
N LYS A 275 7.06 11.30 -12.32
CA LYS A 275 5.65 11.17 -12.77
C LYS A 275 4.85 12.49 -12.69
N GLY A 276 5.35 13.50 -12.02
CA GLY A 276 4.57 14.70 -11.70
C GLY A 276 3.41 14.43 -10.72
N TYR A 277 3.51 13.38 -9.93
CA TYR A 277 2.49 13.01 -8.95
C TYR A 277 2.60 13.90 -7.71
N THR A 278 1.65 14.82 -7.51
CA THR A 278 1.70 15.81 -6.42
C THR A 278 0.61 15.65 -5.37
N TYR A 279 -0.42 14.85 -5.64
CA TYR A 279 -1.49 14.63 -4.66
C TYR A 279 -0.98 13.92 -3.41
N GLY A 280 -1.26 14.49 -2.23
CA GLY A 280 -0.77 13.97 -0.95
C GLY A 280 0.70 14.31 -0.65
N THR A 281 1.33 15.17 -1.45
CA THR A 281 2.66 15.72 -1.20
C THR A 281 2.59 17.14 -0.67
N THR A 282 3.68 17.62 -0.06
CA THR A 282 3.78 19.02 0.40
C THR A 282 3.71 20.01 -0.77
N ALA A 283 4.15 19.65 -1.96
CA ALA A 283 4.07 20.46 -3.17
C ALA A 283 2.64 20.66 -3.68
N GLY A 284 1.76 19.67 -3.49
CA GLY A 284 0.37 19.72 -3.92
C GLY A 284 -0.54 20.67 -3.12
N VAL A 285 -0.05 21.21 -2.01
CA VAL A 285 -0.80 22.16 -1.13
C VAL A 285 -0.33 23.59 -1.36
N ALA A 286 0.81 23.79 -2.00
CA ALA A 286 1.39 25.11 -2.26
C ALA A 286 0.88 25.78 -3.56
N ALA A 287 -0.07 25.15 -4.26
CA ALA A 287 -0.62 25.64 -5.53
C ALA A 287 -2.05 26.24 -5.35
#